data_82785f91f20ba73bb19602065b768a67
#
_entry.id   82785f91f20ba73bb19602065b768a67
#
_cell.length_a   1.000
_cell.length_b   1.000
_cell.length_c   1.000
_cell.angle_alpha   90.00
_cell.angle_beta   90.00
_cell.angle_gamma   90.00
#
_symmetry.space_group_name_H-M   'P 1'
#
loop_
_entity.id
_entity.type
_entity.pdbx_description
1 polymer ?
#
loop_
_entity_poly.entity_id
_entity_poly.type
_entity_poly.pdbx_seq_one_letter_code
_entity_poly.pdbx_strand_id
1 'polypeptide(L)'
;MYYKTFRLDGRANKINIILADQIGHKYNISINEEDNIFTLFQKYINLTGKYNENFYLLYNGKKLNPISKLRQNDIPPGSIINVIDYNNLSGEGGFCLNFTDLSKQIYDEYPVNNKGPDYRNITQGINICGNCKYEKCYAYNQEVCVPLNGINSFNLIKERENLKCPACRGLIEPKTVAFYLCRYNIKGKKFENGQVKNFEFSGNAINSGSIQYYNPIKNGNTLIIELIIQITNYFWLSKKREK
;
A
#
# COMPACT_ATOMS: atom_id res chain seq x y z
N MET A 1 -3.37 41.79 4.88
CA MET A 1 -1.95 41.61 4.53
C MET A 1 -1.25 41.10 5.79
N TYR A 2 -1.06 39.79 5.93
CA TYR A 2 -0.40 39.20 7.11
C TYR A 2 1.10 39.07 6.84
N TYR A 3 1.90 39.89 7.54
CA TYR A 3 3.35 39.74 7.51
C TYR A 3 3.73 38.50 8.35
N LYS A 4 4.25 37.44 7.71
CA LYS A 4 4.97 36.35 8.40
C LYS A 4 6.28 36.93 8.94
N THR A 5 6.35 37.17 10.25
CA THR A 5 7.60 37.49 10.94
C THR A 5 8.48 36.25 10.92
N PHE A 6 9.53 36.27 10.11
CA PHE A 6 10.61 35.33 10.22
C PHE A 6 11.43 35.64 11.46
N ARG A 7 11.36 34.80 12.49
CA ARG A 7 12.33 34.81 13.57
C ARG A 7 13.62 34.16 13.09
N LEU A 8 14.67 34.94 13.00
CA LEU A 8 16.05 34.51 12.75
C LEU A 8 16.76 34.12 14.06
N ASP A 9 16.12 33.39 14.94
CA ASP A 9 16.81 32.80 16.07
C ASP A 9 17.24 31.41 15.62
N GLY A 10 18.55 31.26 15.39
CA GLY A 10 19.21 30.01 15.00
C GLY A 10 19.10 28.84 16.01
N ARG A 11 18.02 28.77 16.76
CA ARG A 11 17.70 27.62 17.60
C ARG A 11 17.00 26.59 16.72
N ALA A 12 17.71 25.57 16.36
CA ALA A 12 17.14 24.41 15.70
C ALA A 12 15.93 23.89 16.51
N ASN A 13 14.73 23.98 15.91
CA ASN A 13 13.50 23.48 16.54
C ASN A 13 13.60 21.98 16.74
N LYS A 14 13.76 21.57 18.00
CA LYS A 14 13.71 20.15 18.37
C LYS A 14 12.24 19.72 18.47
N ILE A 15 11.92 18.63 17.81
CA ILE A 15 10.64 17.98 17.92
C ILE A 15 10.80 16.56 18.48
N ASN A 16 9.79 16.06 19.13
CA ASN A 16 9.74 14.69 19.61
C ASN A 16 9.01 13.83 18.59
N ILE A 17 9.64 12.73 18.21
CA ILE A 17 9.09 11.70 17.32
C ILE A 17 9.07 10.36 18.07
N ILE A 18 8.06 9.56 17.83
CA ILE A 18 7.96 8.21 18.38
C ILE A 18 8.35 7.23 17.28
N LEU A 19 9.44 6.49 17.48
CA LEU A 19 9.73 5.34 16.62
C LEU A 19 9.06 4.10 17.20
N ALA A 20 8.32 3.36 16.38
CA ALA A 20 7.67 2.11 16.77
C ALA A 20 8.26 0.95 15.98
N ASP A 21 8.80 -0.07 16.65
CA ASP A 21 9.28 -1.28 16.00
C ASP A 21 8.14 -2.31 15.77
N GLN A 22 8.42 -3.35 15.02
CA GLN A 22 7.46 -4.38 14.61
C GLN A 22 6.94 -5.25 15.75
N ILE A 23 7.63 -5.26 16.90
CA ILE A 23 7.21 -6.00 18.09
C ILE A 23 6.46 -5.11 19.10
N GLY A 24 6.21 -3.86 18.73
CA GLY A 24 5.37 -2.93 19.48
C GLY A 24 6.11 -2.03 20.46
N HIS A 25 7.45 -2.09 20.55
CA HIS A 25 8.22 -1.15 21.37
C HIS A 25 8.16 0.25 20.75
N LYS A 26 8.04 1.25 21.63
CA LYS A 26 8.01 2.67 21.25
C LYS A 26 9.16 3.41 21.87
N TYR A 27 9.87 4.17 21.05
CA TYR A 27 11.06 4.94 21.43
C TYR A 27 10.80 6.42 21.17
N ASN A 28 10.81 7.24 22.22
CA ASN A 28 10.70 8.70 22.08
C ASN A 28 12.06 9.27 21.68
N ILE A 29 12.11 9.94 20.54
CA ILE A 29 13.32 10.52 19.98
C ILE A 29 13.15 12.01 19.81
N SER A 30 14.06 12.79 20.43
CA SER A 30 14.18 14.22 20.18
C SER A 30 15.14 14.45 19.00
N ILE A 31 14.69 15.21 18.00
CA ILE A 31 15.43 15.48 16.76
C ILE A 31 15.15 16.89 16.27
N ASN A 32 16.10 17.50 15.54
CA ASN A 32 15.87 18.78 14.89
C ASN A 32 15.08 18.58 13.57
N GLU A 33 14.19 19.48 13.24
CA GLU A 33 13.46 19.46 11.97
C GLU A 33 14.39 19.57 10.75
N GLU A 34 15.57 20.15 10.93
CA GLU A 34 16.60 20.28 9.89
C GLU A 34 17.48 19.03 9.73
N ASP A 35 17.43 18.09 10.67
CA ASP A 35 18.15 16.84 10.56
C ASP A 35 17.53 15.98 9.45
N ASN A 36 18.33 15.11 8.86
CA ASN A 36 17.86 14.17 7.87
C ASN A 36 17.20 12.93 8.54
N ILE A 37 16.42 12.20 7.77
CA ILE A 37 15.76 10.98 8.23
C ILE A 37 16.76 9.93 8.73
N PHE A 38 17.97 9.89 8.15
CA PHE A 38 19.02 8.99 8.58
C PHE A 38 19.44 9.23 10.04
N THR A 39 19.33 10.46 10.53
CA THR A 39 19.61 10.79 11.96
C THR A 39 18.60 10.11 12.90
N LEU A 40 17.32 9.99 12.52
CA LEU A 40 16.34 9.19 13.28
C LEU A 40 16.78 7.74 13.37
N PHE A 41 17.26 7.21 12.26
CA PHE A 41 17.71 5.83 12.16
C PHE A 41 18.93 5.57 13.04
N GLN A 42 19.94 6.47 13.00
CA GLN A 42 21.10 6.38 13.87
C GLN A 42 20.72 6.41 15.36
N LYS A 43 19.78 7.29 15.74
CA LYS A 43 19.29 7.37 17.13
C LYS A 43 18.59 6.08 17.54
N TYR A 44 17.80 5.47 16.66
CA TYR A 44 17.18 4.17 16.91
C TYR A 44 18.22 3.07 17.15
N ILE A 45 19.24 2.99 16.30
CA ILE A 45 20.34 2.03 16.45
C ILE A 45 21.06 2.23 17.79
N ASN A 46 21.37 3.48 18.13
CA ASN A 46 22.05 3.79 19.40
C ASN A 46 21.22 3.41 20.64
N LEU A 47 19.90 3.54 20.57
CA LEU A 47 19.00 3.17 21.67
C LEU A 47 18.79 1.66 21.82
N THR A 48 18.77 0.95 20.70
CA THR A 48 18.37 -0.47 20.68
C THR A 48 19.54 -1.43 20.53
N GLY A 49 20.71 -0.95 20.10
CA GLY A 49 21.83 -1.78 19.67
C GLY A 49 21.55 -2.63 18.43
N LYS A 50 20.38 -2.49 17.82
CA LYS A 50 19.97 -3.25 16.64
C LYS A 50 20.39 -2.51 15.39
N TYR A 51 21.40 -3.02 14.69
CA TYR A 51 21.75 -2.57 13.35
C TYR A 51 21.37 -3.65 12.34
N ASN A 52 20.63 -3.25 11.32
CA ASN A 52 20.38 -4.09 10.16
C ASN A 52 20.28 -3.20 8.93
N GLU A 53 21.02 -3.52 7.89
CA GLU A 53 21.02 -2.79 6.61
C GLU A 53 19.66 -2.84 5.89
N ASN A 54 18.81 -3.77 6.29
CA ASN A 54 17.45 -3.94 5.76
C ASN A 54 16.38 -3.15 6.52
N PHE A 55 16.76 -2.29 7.46
CA PHE A 55 15.82 -1.39 8.12
C PHE A 55 15.44 -0.22 7.22
N TYR A 56 14.17 0.20 7.32
CA TYR A 56 13.69 1.46 6.77
C TYR A 56 12.60 2.07 7.65
N LEU A 57 12.38 3.37 7.48
CA LEU A 57 11.37 4.12 8.23
C LEU A 57 10.15 4.36 7.35
N LEU A 58 8.97 4.18 7.94
CA LEU A 58 7.68 4.44 7.31
C LEU A 58 6.88 5.47 8.10
N TYR A 59 6.35 6.45 7.40
CA TYR A 59 5.39 7.40 7.93
C TYR A 59 4.16 7.46 7.04
N ASN A 60 2.97 7.26 7.60
CA ASN A 60 1.69 7.21 6.88
C ASN A 60 1.73 6.30 5.63
N GLY A 61 2.37 5.11 5.76
CA GLY A 61 2.49 4.15 4.67
C GLY A 61 3.53 4.50 3.59
N LYS A 62 4.22 5.65 3.72
CA LYS A 62 5.25 6.09 2.79
C LYS A 62 6.64 5.79 3.36
N LYS A 63 7.49 5.13 2.58
CA LYS A 63 8.90 4.94 2.91
C LYS A 63 9.62 6.29 2.90
N LEU A 64 10.26 6.62 4.02
CA LEU A 64 11.02 7.85 4.15
C LEU A 64 12.39 7.73 3.46
N ASN A 65 12.75 8.77 2.72
CA ASN A 65 14.07 8.83 2.10
C ASN A 65 15.12 9.24 3.16
N PRO A 66 16.16 8.42 3.42
CA PRO A 66 17.16 8.69 4.45
C PRO A 66 17.88 10.04 4.32
N ILE A 67 18.07 10.54 3.10
CA ILE A 67 18.77 11.80 2.83
C ILE A 67 17.86 13.05 2.89
N SER A 68 16.52 12.88 2.89
CA SER A 68 15.60 13.99 3.02
C SER A 68 15.60 14.54 4.44
N LYS A 69 15.38 15.85 4.59
CA LYS A 69 15.20 16.48 5.89
C LYS A 69 13.84 16.12 6.48
N LEU A 70 13.75 16.08 7.82
CA LEU A 70 12.51 15.76 8.52
C LEU A 70 11.37 16.71 8.11
N ARG A 71 11.63 18.03 8.05
CA ARG A 71 10.67 19.06 7.61
C ARG A 71 10.11 18.87 6.20
N GLN A 72 10.85 18.18 5.31
CA GLN A 72 10.41 17.93 3.93
C GLN A 72 9.38 16.80 3.81
N ASN A 73 9.16 16.07 4.90
CA ASN A 73 8.25 14.93 4.95
C ASN A 73 6.93 15.25 5.69
N ASP A 74 6.68 16.51 6.04
CA ASP A 74 5.46 16.99 6.74
C ASP A 74 5.13 16.12 7.98
N ILE A 75 6.15 15.85 8.81
CA ILE A 75 6.05 15.00 10.00
C ILE A 75 5.86 15.91 11.24
N PRO A 76 4.63 16.02 11.79
CA PRO A 76 4.36 16.82 12.98
C PRO A 76 5.06 16.28 14.23
N PRO A 77 5.31 17.12 15.24
CA PRO A 77 5.75 16.66 16.56
C PRO A 77 4.79 15.62 17.15
N GLY A 78 5.34 14.60 17.81
CA GLY A 78 4.56 13.50 18.38
C GLY A 78 4.14 12.41 17.39
N SER A 79 4.51 12.56 16.12
CA SER A 79 4.19 11.54 15.10
C SER A 79 4.83 10.19 15.40
N ILE A 80 4.12 9.12 15.04
CA ILE A 80 4.65 7.76 15.08
C ILE A 80 5.22 7.40 13.72
N ILE A 81 6.51 7.09 13.68
CA ILE A 81 7.22 6.56 12.51
C ILE A 81 7.55 5.10 12.78
N ASN A 82 7.17 4.23 11.87
CA ASN A 82 7.41 2.80 12.01
C ASN A 82 8.81 2.44 11.53
N VAL A 83 9.53 1.68 12.35
CA VAL A 83 10.81 1.06 12.00
C VAL A 83 10.53 -0.34 11.49
N ILE A 84 10.85 -0.58 10.24
CA ILE A 84 10.59 -1.84 9.56
C ILE A 84 11.90 -2.56 9.31
N ASP A 85 12.01 -3.77 9.82
CA ASP A 85 13.09 -4.71 9.54
C ASP A 85 12.58 -5.77 8.56
N TYR A 86 13.15 -5.78 7.36
CA TYR A 86 12.78 -6.77 6.34
C TYR A 86 13.00 -8.22 6.81
N ASN A 87 14.01 -8.46 7.64
CA ASN A 87 14.34 -9.81 8.08
C ASN A 87 13.36 -10.36 9.13
N ASN A 88 12.70 -9.48 9.90
CA ASN A 88 11.71 -9.84 10.91
C ASN A 88 10.26 -9.90 10.41
N LEU A 89 10.04 -9.57 9.13
CA LEU A 89 8.74 -9.78 8.47
C LEU A 89 8.57 -11.21 7.96
N SER A 90 9.44 -12.11 8.38
CA SER A 90 9.52 -13.47 7.89
C SER A 90 8.56 -14.43 8.59
N GLY A 91 7.54 -14.76 7.83
CA GLY A 91 7.41 -16.12 7.34
C GLY A 91 7.78 -16.15 5.86
N GLU A 92 8.89 -16.72 5.52
CA GLU A 92 9.36 -16.97 4.16
C GLU A 92 9.33 -15.75 3.19
N GLY A 93 10.39 -14.94 3.19
CA GLY A 93 10.60 -13.86 2.24
C GLY A 93 9.87 -12.55 2.58
N GLY A 94 10.30 -11.86 3.62
CA GLY A 94 9.69 -10.67 4.22
C GLY A 94 9.54 -9.44 3.34
N PHE A 95 8.55 -9.44 2.47
CA PHE A 95 8.14 -8.24 1.76
C PHE A 95 6.84 -7.69 2.36
N CYS A 96 6.84 -6.40 2.67
CA CYS A 96 5.61 -5.67 2.89
C CYS A 96 5.32 -4.77 1.68
N LEU A 97 4.06 -4.49 1.46
CA LEU A 97 3.60 -3.69 0.35
C LEU A 97 2.71 -2.56 0.84
N ASN A 98 2.98 -1.34 0.35
CA ASN A 98 2.06 -0.23 0.52
C ASN A 98 0.86 -0.43 -0.39
N PHE A 99 -0.29 -0.68 0.19
CA PHE A 99 -1.51 -1.06 -0.53
C PHE A 99 -2.73 -0.42 0.12
N THR A 100 -3.84 -0.35 -0.60
CA THR A 100 -5.12 0.12 -0.06
C THR A 100 -5.51 -0.66 1.19
N ASP A 101 -5.93 0.04 2.24
CA ASP A 101 -6.39 -0.58 3.48
C ASP A 101 -7.75 -1.25 3.29
N LEU A 102 -7.73 -2.49 2.83
CA LEU A 102 -8.94 -3.27 2.55
C LEU A 102 -9.76 -3.57 3.80
N SER A 103 -9.15 -3.53 5.00
CA SER A 103 -9.87 -3.81 6.25
C SER A 103 -11.00 -2.83 6.55
N LYS A 104 -10.99 -1.66 5.93
CA LYS A 104 -12.07 -0.67 6.02
C LYS A 104 -13.30 -1.03 5.19
N GLN A 105 -13.15 -1.93 4.24
CA GLN A 105 -14.22 -2.45 3.39
C GLN A 105 -14.98 -1.37 2.58
N ILE A 106 -14.35 -0.23 2.29
CA ILE A 106 -14.94 0.85 1.51
C ILE A 106 -14.59 0.64 0.04
N TYR A 107 -15.58 0.47 -0.80
CA TYR A 107 -15.41 0.37 -2.25
C TYR A 107 -16.36 1.31 -2.98
N ASP A 108 -16.00 1.67 -4.19
CA ASP A 108 -16.87 2.35 -5.15
C ASP A 108 -17.40 1.33 -6.15
N GLU A 109 -18.60 1.55 -6.62
CA GLU A 109 -19.15 0.82 -7.76
C GLU A 109 -19.02 1.66 -9.03
N TYR A 110 -18.27 1.16 -9.99
CA TYR A 110 -18.15 1.79 -11.30
C TYR A 110 -18.95 1.02 -12.33
N PRO A 111 -19.69 1.71 -13.20
CA PRO A 111 -20.41 1.05 -14.28
C PRO A 111 -19.43 0.37 -15.24
N VAL A 112 -19.83 -0.81 -15.72
CA VAL A 112 -19.06 -1.50 -16.79
C VAL A 112 -19.11 -0.64 -18.03
N ASN A 113 -17.95 -0.23 -18.51
CA ASN A 113 -17.82 0.63 -19.68
C ASN A 113 -16.73 0.10 -20.60
N ASN A 114 -17.04 -0.05 -21.89
CA ASN A 114 -16.13 -0.56 -22.91
C ASN A 114 -15.29 0.54 -23.58
N LYS A 115 -15.31 1.77 -23.07
CA LYS A 115 -14.64 2.94 -23.68
C LYS A 115 -13.31 3.31 -23.01
N GLY A 116 -12.71 2.44 -22.26
CA GLY A 116 -11.42 2.67 -21.60
C GLY A 116 -10.23 2.18 -22.43
N PRO A 117 -9.00 2.59 -22.07
CA PRO A 117 -7.81 2.01 -22.69
C PRO A 117 -7.64 0.54 -22.26
N ASP A 118 -7.09 -0.29 -23.16
CA ASP A 118 -6.98 -1.75 -22.95
C ASP A 118 -6.22 -2.15 -21.68
N TYR A 119 -5.29 -1.33 -21.22
CA TYR A 119 -4.54 -1.60 -19.99
C TYR A 119 -5.36 -1.39 -18.69
N ARG A 120 -6.61 -0.93 -18.80
CA ARG A 120 -7.59 -0.81 -17.69
C ARG A 120 -8.71 -1.84 -17.76
N ASN A 121 -8.61 -2.82 -18.64
CA ASN A 121 -9.63 -3.84 -18.77
C ASN A 121 -9.77 -4.65 -17.48
N ILE A 122 -11.00 -4.74 -17.00
CA ILE A 122 -11.43 -5.55 -15.86
C ILE A 122 -12.12 -6.80 -16.39
N THR A 123 -11.76 -7.94 -15.84
CA THR A 123 -12.38 -9.22 -16.17
C THR A 123 -13.03 -9.83 -14.94
N GLN A 124 -13.79 -10.88 -15.15
CA GLN A 124 -14.43 -11.62 -14.07
C GLN A 124 -13.41 -12.14 -13.05
N GLY A 125 -13.71 -11.97 -11.76
CA GLY A 125 -12.85 -12.38 -10.66
C GLY A 125 -12.01 -11.24 -10.08
N ILE A 126 -10.75 -11.53 -9.78
CA ILE A 126 -9.78 -10.62 -9.16
C ILE A 126 -9.07 -9.81 -10.24
N ASN A 127 -8.96 -8.50 -10.03
CA ASN A 127 -8.15 -7.61 -10.86
C ASN A 127 -7.29 -6.75 -9.95
N ILE A 128 -5.96 -6.87 -10.04
CA ILE A 128 -5.05 -6.04 -9.26
C ILE A 128 -4.73 -4.77 -10.05
N CYS A 129 -5.07 -3.61 -9.47
CA CYS A 129 -4.82 -2.32 -10.10
C CYS A 129 -3.62 -1.61 -9.44
N GLY A 130 -2.84 -0.91 -10.24
CA GLY A 130 -1.63 -0.23 -9.81
C GLY A 130 -1.00 0.58 -10.95
N ASN A 131 0.17 1.15 -10.72
CA ASN A 131 0.83 2.00 -11.71
C ASN A 131 1.93 1.25 -12.47
N CYS A 132 1.94 1.41 -13.80
CA CYS A 132 3.08 0.97 -14.60
C CYS A 132 4.31 1.83 -14.29
N LYS A 133 5.45 1.18 -14.03
CA LYS A 133 6.72 1.85 -13.70
C LYS A 133 7.74 1.84 -14.84
N TYR A 134 7.40 1.29 -15.98
CA TYR A 134 8.29 1.28 -17.13
C TYR A 134 8.19 2.58 -17.93
N GLU A 135 9.21 3.41 -17.90
CA GLU A 135 9.20 4.77 -18.46
C GLU A 135 8.88 4.83 -19.96
N LYS A 136 9.26 3.80 -20.71
CA LYS A 136 8.98 3.72 -22.16
C LYS A 136 7.59 3.18 -22.48
N CYS A 137 6.77 2.88 -21.48
CA CYS A 137 5.41 2.41 -21.68
C CYS A 137 4.45 3.58 -21.90
N TYR A 138 3.53 3.46 -22.84
CA TYR A 138 2.49 4.49 -23.04
C TYR A 138 1.51 4.60 -21.85
N ALA A 139 1.48 3.58 -20.96
CA ALA A 139 0.75 3.60 -19.69
C ALA A 139 1.64 4.00 -18.50
N TYR A 140 2.83 4.60 -18.73
CA TYR A 140 3.74 5.00 -17.66
C TYR A 140 3.04 5.92 -16.65
N ASN A 141 3.20 5.59 -15.37
CA ASN A 141 2.53 6.25 -14.24
C ASN A 141 1.00 6.31 -14.31
N GLN A 142 0.39 5.67 -15.31
CA GLN A 142 -1.06 5.49 -15.36
C GLN A 142 -1.48 4.28 -14.52
N GLU A 143 -2.71 4.33 -14.01
CA GLU A 143 -3.31 3.15 -13.41
C GLU A 143 -3.59 2.11 -14.51
N VAL A 144 -3.10 0.92 -14.28
CA VAL A 144 -3.33 -0.27 -15.09
C VAL A 144 -3.99 -1.33 -14.23
N CYS A 145 -4.84 -2.18 -14.81
CA CYS A 145 -5.43 -3.29 -14.10
C CYS A 145 -4.97 -4.62 -14.70
N VAL A 146 -4.49 -5.50 -13.85
CA VAL A 146 -4.00 -6.84 -14.21
C VAL A 146 -5.06 -7.85 -13.83
N PRO A 147 -5.80 -8.40 -14.81
CA PRO A 147 -6.80 -9.43 -14.51
C PRO A 147 -6.12 -10.76 -14.18
N LEU A 148 -6.59 -11.39 -13.11
CA LEU A 148 -6.14 -12.71 -12.65
C LEU A 148 -7.15 -13.79 -13.08
N ASN A 149 -7.26 -13.98 -14.39
CA ASN A 149 -8.25 -14.89 -14.98
C ASN A 149 -8.03 -16.34 -14.51
N GLY A 150 -9.11 -16.97 -14.03
CA GLY A 150 -9.08 -18.37 -13.61
C GLY A 150 -8.32 -18.64 -12.31
N ILE A 151 -7.79 -17.62 -11.63
CA ILE A 151 -7.13 -17.76 -10.34
C ILE A 151 -8.17 -17.73 -9.24
N ASN A 152 -8.27 -18.82 -8.48
CA ASN A 152 -9.20 -18.93 -7.35
C ASN A 152 -8.60 -18.41 -6.04
N SER A 153 -7.28 -18.37 -5.93
CA SER A 153 -6.58 -17.84 -4.76
C SER A 153 -5.32 -17.12 -5.20
N PHE A 154 -5.09 -15.93 -4.67
CA PHE A 154 -3.96 -15.09 -5.00
C PHE A 154 -3.33 -14.52 -3.73
N ASN A 155 -2.02 -14.75 -3.55
CA ASN A 155 -1.24 -14.14 -2.47
C ASN A 155 -0.45 -12.97 -3.03
N LEU A 156 -0.89 -11.75 -2.74
CA LEU A 156 -0.32 -10.52 -3.30
C LEU A 156 1.19 -10.38 -3.02
N ILE A 157 1.63 -10.74 -1.83
CA ILE A 157 3.02 -10.57 -1.44
C ILE A 157 3.93 -11.57 -2.17
N LYS A 158 3.52 -12.84 -2.23
CA LYS A 158 4.31 -13.89 -2.88
C LYS A 158 4.30 -13.79 -4.41
N GLU A 159 3.19 -13.35 -4.97
CA GLU A 159 2.94 -13.41 -6.42
C GLU A 159 3.04 -12.05 -7.13
N ARG A 160 3.42 -10.99 -6.41
CA ARG A 160 3.47 -9.62 -6.95
C ARG A 160 4.35 -9.47 -8.19
N GLU A 161 5.41 -10.28 -8.30
CA GLU A 161 6.31 -10.24 -9.46
C GLU A 161 5.67 -10.80 -10.72
N ASN A 162 4.55 -11.49 -10.60
CA ASN A 162 3.73 -11.98 -11.70
C ASN A 162 2.78 -10.91 -12.24
N LEU A 163 2.62 -9.78 -11.50
CA LEU A 163 1.76 -8.68 -11.91
C LEU A 163 2.44 -7.83 -12.99
N LYS A 164 2.11 -8.11 -14.24
CA LYS A 164 2.70 -7.45 -15.40
C LYS A 164 1.73 -6.46 -16.02
N CYS A 165 2.24 -5.28 -16.38
CA CYS A 165 1.47 -4.28 -17.10
C CYS A 165 0.90 -4.87 -18.39
N PRO A 166 -0.41 -4.77 -18.65
CA PRO A 166 -1.02 -5.30 -19.88
C PRO A 166 -0.44 -4.67 -21.15
N ALA A 167 0.03 -3.42 -21.06
CA ALA A 167 0.55 -2.66 -22.19
C ALA A 167 1.99 -3.03 -22.57
N CYS A 168 2.89 -3.21 -21.60
CA CYS A 168 4.33 -3.38 -21.89
C CYS A 168 4.97 -4.62 -21.27
N ARG A 169 4.22 -5.40 -20.48
CA ARG A 169 4.71 -6.57 -19.75
C ARG A 169 5.77 -6.26 -18.67
N GLY A 170 6.07 -5.00 -18.43
CA GLY A 170 6.88 -4.57 -17.29
C GLY A 170 6.15 -4.77 -15.95
N LEU A 171 6.89 -4.67 -14.84
CA LEU A 171 6.29 -4.75 -13.50
C LEU A 171 5.39 -3.55 -13.24
N ILE A 172 4.33 -3.78 -12.47
CA ILE A 172 3.50 -2.71 -11.91
C ILE A 172 3.82 -2.51 -10.43
N GLU A 173 3.53 -1.32 -9.91
CA GLU A 173 3.42 -1.07 -8.48
C GLU A 173 1.94 -1.26 -8.10
N PRO A 174 1.56 -2.41 -7.51
CA PRO A 174 0.17 -2.66 -7.16
C PRO A 174 -0.29 -1.71 -6.06
N LYS A 175 -1.51 -1.19 -6.17
CA LYS A 175 -2.07 -0.21 -5.23
C LYS A 175 -3.39 -0.65 -4.63
N THR A 176 -4.22 -1.33 -5.42
CA THR A 176 -5.56 -1.72 -5.00
C THR A 176 -6.08 -2.91 -5.79
N VAL A 177 -7.30 -3.31 -5.48
CA VAL A 177 -7.99 -4.43 -6.11
C VAL A 177 -9.39 -4.03 -6.57
N ALA A 178 -9.82 -4.62 -7.69
CA ALA A 178 -11.18 -4.57 -8.18
C ALA A 178 -11.74 -5.99 -8.35
N PHE A 179 -13.03 -6.14 -8.10
CA PHE A 179 -13.77 -7.40 -8.23
C PHE A 179 -14.93 -7.25 -9.20
N TYR A 180 -15.12 -8.26 -10.01
CA TYR A 180 -16.23 -8.30 -10.96
C TYR A 180 -16.78 -9.71 -11.12
N LEU A 181 -18.12 -9.85 -11.05
CA LEU A 181 -18.86 -11.11 -11.21
C LEU A 181 -18.33 -12.29 -10.37
N CYS A 182 -17.99 -12.02 -9.11
CA CYS A 182 -17.50 -13.04 -8.19
C CYS A 182 -17.93 -12.78 -6.74
N ARG A 183 -17.88 -13.83 -5.93
CA ARG A 183 -17.81 -13.74 -4.47
C ARG A 183 -16.38 -13.99 -4.04
N TYR A 184 -15.91 -13.27 -3.04
CA TYR A 184 -14.54 -13.34 -2.61
C TYR A 184 -14.43 -13.32 -1.08
N ASN A 185 -13.32 -13.87 -0.60
CA ASN A 185 -12.86 -13.75 0.78
C ASN A 185 -11.47 -13.13 0.78
N ILE A 186 -11.23 -12.21 1.69
CA ILE A 186 -9.94 -11.54 1.87
C ILE A 186 -9.45 -11.81 3.28
N LYS A 187 -8.22 -12.35 3.39
CA LYS A 187 -7.48 -12.50 4.62
C LYS A 187 -6.19 -11.73 4.53
N GLY A 188 -5.85 -10.98 5.56
CA GLY A 188 -4.62 -10.21 5.54
C GLY A 188 -4.05 -9.92 6.91
N LYS A 189 -2.78 -9.51 6.87
CA LYS A 189 -2.05 -8.94 7.99
C LYS A 189 -1.53 -7.58 7.55
N LYS A 190 -1.81 -6.56 8.35
CA LYS A 190 -1.33 -5.20 8.13
C LYS A 190 -0.56 -4.71 9.35
N PHE A 191 0.34 -3.75 9.09
CA PHE A 191 1.06 -3.07 10.15
C PHE A 191 0.41 -1.72 10.42
N GLU A 192 -0.07 -1.52 11.63
CA GLU A 192 -0.76 -0.30 12.03
C GLU A 192 -0.41 0.08 13.46
N ASN A 193 0.00 1.33 13.69
CA ASN A 193 0.37 1.86 15.03
C ASN A 193 1.41 1.02 15.80
N GLY A 194 2.38 0.44 15.09
CA GLY A 194 3.44 -0.37 15.71
C GLY A 194 3.05 -1.83 15.98
N GLN A 195 1.91 -2.29 15.48
CA GLN A 195 1.43 -3.65 15.72
C GLN A 195 0.96 -4.31 14.42
N VAL A 196 1.10 -5.63 14.38
CA VAL A 196 0.51 -6.45 13.32
C VAL A 196 -0.94 -6.72 13.67
N LYS A 197 -1.85 -6.34 12.77
CA LYS A 197 -3.28 -6.59 12.88
C LYS A 197 -3.75 -7.54 11.79
N ASN A 198 -4.45 -8.58 12.18
CA ASN A 198 -5.11 -9.47 11.24
C ASN A 198 -6.48 -8.89 10.86
N PHE A 199 -6.90 -9.15 9.63
CA PHE A 199 -8.24 -8.87 9.17
C PHE A 199 -8.72 -9.95 8.21
N GLU A 200 -10.03 -10.21 8.24
CA GLU A 200 -10.69 -11.14 7.33
C GLU A 200 -12.11 -10.67 7.08
N PHE A 201 -12.54 -10.72 5.83
CA PHE A 201 -13.92 -10.44 5.44
C PHE A 201 -14.25 -11.07 4.09
N SER A 202 -15.55 -11.19 3.82
CA SER A 202 -16.07 -11.67 2.54
C SER A 202 -16.82 -10.57 1.83
N GLY A 203 -16.79 -10.58 0.51
CA GLY A 203 -17.50 -9.63 -0.33
C GLY A 203 -18.22 -10.30 -1.49
N ASN A 204 -19.07 -9.52 -2.15
CA ASN A 204 -19.99 -10.00 -3.17
C ASN A 204 -20.11 -8.98 -4.30
N ALA A 205 -19.38 -9.19 -5.39
CA ALA A 205 -19.36 -8.37 -6.60
C ALA A 205 -20.12 -9.05 -7.76
N ILE A 206 -21.40 -9.35 -7.55
CA ILE A 206 -22.22 -10.14 -8.50
C ILE A 206 -23.02 -9.30 -9.50
N ASN A 207 -23.07 -7.99 -9.33
CA ASN A 207 -23.77 -7.11 -10.25
C ASN A 207 -23.03 -7.05 -11.58
N SER A 208 -23.68 -7.51 -12.66
CA SER A 208 -23.08 -7.49 -14.01
C SER A 208 -22.94 -6.09 -14.60
N GLY A 209 -23.62 -5.11 -14.05
CA GLY A 209 -23.55 -3.71 -14.48
C GLY A 209 -22.49 -2.88 -13.78
N SER A 210 -21.87 -3.40 -12.71
CA SER A 210 -20.88 -2.65 -11.92
C SER A 210 -19.67 -3.47 -11.49
N ILE A 211 -18.56 -2.77 -11.32
CA ILE A 211 -17.28 -3.28 -10.80
C ILE A 211 -17.11 -2.71 -9.40
N GLN A 212 -16.80 -3.54 -8.42
CA GLN A 212 -16.40 -3.08 -7.09
C GLN A 212 -14.92 -2.77 -7.09
N TYR A 213 -14.56 -1.51 -6.84
CA TYR A 213 -13.20 -1.01 -6.80
C TYR A 213 -12.88 -0.44 -5.40
N TYR A 214 -11.89 -1.00 -4.74
CA TYR A 214 -11.45 -0.50 -3.44
C TYR A 214 -10.63 0.78 -3.61
N ASN A 215 -11.28 1.92 -3.34
CA ASN A 215 -10.72 3.23 -3.62
C ASN A 215 -9.60 3.61 -2.64
N PRO A 216 -8.34 3.80 -3.11
CA PRO A 216 -7.22 4.15 -2.23
C PRO A 216 -7.40 5.47 -1.48
N ILE A 217 -8.11 6.44 -2.07
CA ILE A 217 -8.34 7.75 -1.44
C ILE A 217 -9.26 7.61 -0.23
N LYS A 218 -10.33 6.83 -0.35
CA LYS A 218 -11.32 6.64 0.72
C LYS A 218 -10.82 5.72 1.82
N ASN A 219 -10.12 4.65 1.46
CA ASN A 219 -9.57 3.69 2.41
C ASN A 219 -8.26 4.18 3.03
N GLY A 220 -7.50 5.01 2.32
CA GLY A 220 -6.09 5.27 2.62
C GLY A 220 -5.22 4.04 2.35
N ASN A 221 -3.93 4.19 2.53
CA ASN A 221 -2.96 3.13 2.35
C ASN A 221 -2.49 2.60 3.70
N THR A 222 -2.14 1.32 3.71
CA THR A 222 -1.52 0.66 4.86
C THR A 222 -0.38 -0.24 4.39
N LEU A 223 0.46 -0.63 5.32
CA LEU A 223 1.52 -1.59 5.05
C LEU A 223 0.96 -3.01 5.20
N ILE A 224 0.79 -3.69 4.08
CA ILE A 224 0.34 -5.08 4.04
C ILE A 224 1.55 -6.01 4.17
N ILE A 225 1.50 -6.92 5.12
CA ILE A 225 2.49 -7.97 5.39
C ILE A 225 2.07 -9.27 4.70
N GLU A 226 0.78 -9.54 4.70
CA GLU A 226 0.17 -10.69 4.04
C GLU A 226 -1.19 -10.29 3.48
N LEU A 227 -1.49 -10.69 2.27
CA LEU A 227 -2.80 -10.51 1.66
C LEU A 227 -3.13 -11.68 0.77
N ILE A 228 -4.10 -12.46 1.18
CA ILE A 228 -4.64 -13.59 0.42
C ILE A 228 -6.06 -13.23 0.00
N ILE A 229 -6.31 -13.30 -1.29
CA ILE A 229 -7.61 -13.06 -1.90
C ILE A 229 -8.08 -14.38 -2.51
N GLN A 230 -9.26 -14.85 -2.12
CA GLN A 230 -9.84 -16.10 -2.59
C GLN A 230 -11.18 -15.84 -3.27
N ILE A 231 -11.40 -16.43 -4.43
CA ILE A 231 -12.70 -16.45 -5.08
C ILE A 231 -13.46 -17.67 -4.58
N THR A 232 -14.61 -17.41 -3.95
CA THR A 232 -15.46 -18.46 -3.41
C THR A 232 -16.53 -18.91 -4.39
N ASN A 233 -16.90 -18.06 -5.35
CA ASN A 233 -17.80 -18.40 -6.43
C ASN A 233 -17.64 -17.42 -7.61
N TYR A 234 -17.80 -17.93 -8.84
CA TYR A 234 -17.90 -17.14 -10.07
C TYR A 234 -19.35 -17.11 -10.56
N PHE A 235 -19.82 -15.94 -10.96
CA PHE A 235 -21.12 -15.79 -11.60
C PHE A 235 -20.95 -15.77 -13.12
N TRP A 236 -21.25 -16.87 -13.76
CA TRP A 236 -21.27 -16.94 -15.21
C TRP A 236 -22.51 -16.24 -15.76
N LEU A 237 -22.31 -15.26 -16.61
CA LEU A 237 -23.41 -14.74 -17.41
C LEU A 237 -23.89 -15.88 -18.30
N SER A 238 -25.09 -16.41 -18.04
CA SER A 238 -25.74 -17.31 -18.99
C SER A 238 -25.85 -16.55 -20.30
N LYS A 239 -25.10 -16.98 -21.33
CA LYS A 239 -25.39 -16.53 -22.69
C LYS A 239 -26.82 -16.91 -22.96
N LYS A 240 -27.76 -15.96 -22.93
CA LYS A 240 -29.06 -16.13 -23.58
C LYS A 240 -28.72 -16.45 -25.03
N ARG A 241 -28.82 -17.71 -25.41
CA ARG A 241 -28.93 -18.10 -26.79
C ARG A 241 -30.29 -17.54 -27.23
N GLU A 242 -30.26 -16.38 -27.83
CA GLU A 242 -31.38 -15.96 -28.67
C GLU A 242 -31.46 -16.94 -29.82
N LYS A 243 -32.53 -17.72 -29.82
CA LYS A 243 -32.94 -18.51 -30.96
C LYS A 243 -33.66 -17.61 -31.95
#